data_5bcd2ec38d57507894a8e880da90eea1
#
_entry.id   5bcd2ec38d57507894a8e880da90eea1
#
_cell.length_a   1.000
_cell.length_b   1.000
_cell.length_c   1.000
_cell.angle_alpha   90.00
_cell.angle_beta   90.00
_cell.angle_gamma   90.00
#
_symmetry.space_group_name_H-M   'P 1'
#
loop_
_entity.id
_entity.type
_entity.pdbx_description
1 polymer ?
#
loop_
_entity_poly.entity_id
_entity_poly.type
_entity_poly.pdbx_seq_one_letter_code
_entity_poly.pdbx_strand_id
1 'polypeptide(L)'
;IAGTARLSYADLAKRAARIANVLRSMGVARGTLVGLSLHRGADMIAGALGIQMAGAAYVPMDPAYPADRLALYAEDSGAPVIITDSSVAPSLPEGPAKLILDTDPRLSAASDTPPADGPQAEDLAYVIYTSGSTGRPKGVMITHRNVINFFTGMDDAVGADPGTWLAVTSMSFDISVLELFWTLARGFTVVVADDAARLSPSGATVTTVSTRPIEFSLFYWGNDDGAGPKKYELLLEGAKFADSHGFSAVWTPERHFHAFGGPYPNPSVTGAAVAAVTRNIGVRAGSCVAPLHHPARIAEEWAIIDNLTNGRAGLAIASGWQPDDFVLRPENTPPANRQAMLDTITTLRRLWRGEAVDFPRKDGTPFAVTTQPRPVSKELPVWVTTAGNPETWRDAGRLGAHVLTHLLGQSVAEVGEKVKIYRAALAEAGHDPAAFKVTLMLHTYLAADRESARETARGPMKDYLRSAAALIKQYAWAFPAFKKPQGMANPMEIDLGSLDQEELEAILDFAFQRYFEESGLFGTIEDAVTRVEEVKAIDVDEVACLIDYGIPAAKVLAGLTPLAEVLRLANGGAEADGSLA
;
A
#
# COMPACT_ATOMS: atom_id res chain seq x y z
N ILE A 1 26.61 9.29 -6.96
CA ILE A 1 25.83 10.53 -7.10
C ILE A 1 24.83 10.54 -5.95
N ALA A 2 24.77 11.61 -5.16
CA ALA A 2 23.78 11.79 -4.10
C ALA A 2 23.28 13.26 -4.17
N GLY A 3 22.05 13.47 -4.58
CA GLY A 3 21.53 14.78 -4.91
C GLY A 3 22.40 15.48 -5.98
N THR A 4 22.92 16.66 -5.63
CA THR A 4 23.85 17.41 -6.51
C THR A 4 25.32 16.98 -6.37
N ALA A 5 25.68 16.21 -5.32
CA ALA A 5 27.04 15.77 -5.07
C ALA A 5 27.44 14.61 -5.97
N ARG A 6 28.63 14.69 -6.56
CA ARG A 6 29.26 13.63 -7.35
C ARG A 6 30.61 13.30 -6.76
N LEU A 7 30.82 12.05 -6.36
CA LEU A 7 32.13 11.55 -5.92
C LEU A 7 32.66 10.53 -6.93
N SER A 8 33.97 10.61 -7.19
CA SER A 8 34.64 9.50 -7.87
C SER A 8 34.90 8.35 -6.90
N TYR A 9 35.17 7.16 -7.43
CA TYR A 9 35.60 6.01 -6.62
C TYR A 9 36.85 6.34 -5.78
N ALA A 10 37.79 7.09 -6.37
CA ALA A 10 39.01 7.50 -5.66
C ALA A 10 38.69 8.42 -4.47
N ASP A 11 37.78 9.38 -4.65
CA ASP A 11 37.39 10.30 -3.57
C ASP A 11 36.59 9.58 -2.47
N LEU A 12 35.72 8.66 -2.85
CA LEU A 12 34.98 7.82 -1.90
C LEU A 12 35.94 6.94 -1.09
N ALA A 13 36.91 6.31 -1.74
CA ALA A 13 37.94 5.48 -1.08
C ALA A 13 38.80 6.29 -0.10
N LYS A 14 39.27 7.49 -0.50
CA LYS A 14 40.00 8.38 0.39
C LYS A 14 39.17 8.81 1.59
N ARG A 15 37.92 9.17 1.38
CA ARG A 15 36.99 9.55 2.46
C ARG A 15 36.79 8.42 3.44
N ALA A 16 36.52 7.21 2.94
CA ALA A 16 36.39 5.99 3.77
C ALA A 16 37.67 5.67 4.53
N ALA A 17 38.87 5.82 3.89
CA ALA A 17 40.15 5.59 4.55
C ALA A 17 40.40 6.58 5.70
N ARG A 18 40.06 7.86 5.55
CA ARG A 18 40.14 8.84 6.65
C ARG A 18 39.25 8.46 7.81
N ILE A 19 38.01 8.05 7.56
CA ILE A 19 37.06 7.56 8.57
C ILE A 19 37.67 6.35 9.28
N ALA A 20 38.21 5.38 8.54
CA ALA A 20 38.84 4.18 9.10
C ALA A 20 39.99 4.51 10.05
N ASN A 21 40.86 5.43 9.66
CA ASN A 21 42.00 5.85 10.46
C ASN A 21 41.59 6.61 11.74
N VAL A 22 40.53 7.43 11.67
CA VAL A 22 39.95 8.08 12.86
C VAL A 22 39.34 7.04 13.80
N LEU A 23 38.55 6.09 13.28
CA LEU A 23 37.98 4.99 14.07
C LEU A 23 39.06 4.19 14.81
N ARG A 24 40.17 3.86 14.12
CA ARG A 24 41.32 3.20 14.74
C ARG A 24 41.93 4.05 15.87
N SER A 25 42.04 5.37 15.68
CA SER A 25 42.52 6.27 16.74
C SER A 25 41.57 6.37 17.93
N MET A 26 40.28 6.05 17.74
CA MET A 26 39.26 5.97 18.78
C MET A 26 39.24 4.58 19.47
N GLY A 27 40.14 3.67 19.13
CA GLY A 27 40.24 2.33 19.72
C GLY A 27 39.37 1.26 19.02
N VAL A 28 38.79 1.57 17.89
CA VAL A 28 38.06 0.58 17.07
C VAL A 28 39.07 -0.41 16.51
N ALA A 29 38.90 -1.68 16.85
CA ALA A 29 39.75 -2.78 16.42
C ALA A 29 38.94 -3.76 15.53
N ARG A 30 39.64 -4.74 14.96
CA ARG A 30 39.02 -5.83 14.22
C ARG A 30 37.96 -6.56 15.06
N GLY A 31 36.78 -6.77 14.48
CA GLY A 31 35.64 -7.40 15.14
C GLY A 31 34.78 -6.47 16.01
N THR A 32 35.15 -5.19 16.14
CA THR A 32 34.30 -4.21 16.83
C THR A 32 33.04 -3.94 16.05
N LEU A 33 31.88 -3.83 16.71
CA LEU A 33 30.66 -3.32 16.09
C LEU A 33 30.63 -1.79 16.20
N VAL A 34 30.29 -1.10 15.13
CA VAL A 34 30.23 0.38 15.07
C VAL A 34 28.86 0.78 14.54
N GLY A 35 28.14 1.63 15.28
CA GLY A 35 26.87 2.19 14.84
C GLY A 35 27.04 3.11 13.64
N LEU A 36 26.09 3.08 12.70
CA LEU A 36 26.07 3.95 11.54
C LEU A 36 24.70 4.63 11.46
N SER A 37 24.65 5.92 11.83
CA SER A 37 23.41 6.69 11.87
C SER A 37 23.59 7.99 11.07
N LEU A 38 23.27 7.93 9.81
CA LEU A 38 23.40 9.02 8.84
C LEU A 38 22.22 9.01 7.87
N HIS A 39 21.84 10.20 7.44
CA HIS A 39 20.91 10.32 6.30
C HIS A 39 21.53 9.71 5.03
N ARG A 40 20.65 9.31 4.11
CA ARG A 40 21.06 8.72 2.85
C ARG A 40 21.94 9.69 2.05
N GLY A 41 23.09 9.22 1.62
CA GLY A 41 24.04 10.05 0.91
C GLY A 41 25.43 9.43 0.79
N ALA A 42 26.35 10.21 0.28
CA ALA A 42 27.73 9.77 0.10
C ALA A 42 28.44 9.48 1.44
N ASP A 43 28.10 10.20 2.49
CA ASP A 43 28.65 10.01 3.84
C ASP A 43 28.25 8.69 4.48
N MET A 44 27.01 8.26 4.26
CA MET A 44 26.53 6.97 4.70
C MET A 44 27.35 5.82 4.08
N ILE A 45 27.62 5.89 2.78
CA ILE A 45 28.43 4.89 2.06
C ILE A 45 29.90 4.96 2.53
N ALA A 46 30.46 6.16 2.61
CA ALA A 46 31.81 6.36 3.09
C ALA A 46 32.00 5.87 4.53
N GLY A 47 30.99 6.10 5.41
CA GLY A 47 30.95 5.62 6.77
C GLY A 47 31.00 4.10 6.86
N ALA A 48 30.11 3.41 6.11
CA ALA A 48 30.07 1.95 6.06
C ALA A 48 31.40 1.34 5.55
N LEU A 49 31.93 1.86 4.45
CA LEU A 49 33.23 1.43 3.90
C LEU A 49 34.37 1.74 4.88
N GLY A 50 34.34 2.88 5.56
CA GLY A 50 35.35 3.26 6.56
C GLY A 50 35.33 2.32 7.77
N ILE A 51 34.16 1.90 8.24
CA ILE A 51 34.01 0.89 9.29
C ILE A 51 34.64 -0.43 8.86
N GLN A 52 34.33 -0.90 7.68
CA GLN A 52 34.89 -2.14 7.14
C GLN A 52 36.39 -2.05 6.91
N MET A 53 36.90 -0.94 6.37
CA MET A 53 38.35 -0.69 6.23
C MET A 53 39.08 -0.68 7.58
N ALA A 54 38.39 -0.27 8.65
CA ALA A 54 38.94 -0.36 10.01
C ALA A 54 38.96 -1.80 10.57
N GLY A 55 38.43 -2.79 9.85
CA GLY A 55 38.28 -4.18 10.30
C GLY A 55 37.08 -4.39 11.22
N ALA A 56 36.16 -3.46 11.27
CA ALA A 56 34.96 -3.47 12.10
C ALA A 56 33.71 -3.80 11.25
N ALA A 57 32.59 -4.13 11.90
CA ALA A 57 31.31 -4.32 11.25
C ALA A 57 30.35 -3.18 11.56
N TYR A 58 29.58 -2.74 10.56
CA TYR A 58 28.62 -1.68 10.79
C TYR A 58 27.28 -2.23 11.30
N VAL A 59 26.63 -1.44 12.17
CA VAL A 59 25.27 -1.66 12.66
C VAL A 59 24.43 -0.48 12.17
N PRO A 60 23.54 -0.67 11.18
CA PRO A 60 22.68 0.41 10.71
C PRO A 60 21.73 0.89 11.82
N MET A 61 21.71 2.18 12.05
CA MET A 61 20.84 2.88 12.99
C MET A 61 20.14 4.00 12.24
N ASP A 62 19.03 3.69 11.57
CA ASP A 62 18.31 4.65 10.74
C ASP A 62 17.87 5.86 11.58
N PRO A 63 18.22 7.10 11.22
CA PRO A 63 17.82 8.30 11.96
C PRO A 63 16.31 8.46 12.15
N ALA A 64 15.52 7.83 11.29
CA ALA A 64 14.05 7.83 11.39
C ALA A 64 13.50 6.90 12.48
N TYR A 65 14.35 6.07 13.12
CA TYR A 65 13.89 5.20 14.19
C TYR A 65 13.64 5.97 15.50
N PRO A 66 12.64 5.54 16.29
CA PRO A 66 12.43 6.07 17.64
C PRO A 66 13.69 5.98 18.52
N ALA A 67 13.86 6.94 19.43
CA ALA A 67 15.05 7.04 20.26
C ALA A 67 15.28 5.80 21.16
N ASP A 68 14.21 5.19 21.63
CA ASP A 68 14.26 3.93 22.41
C ASP A 68 14.78 2.75 21.59
N ARG A 69 14.44 2.68 20.30
CA ARG A 69 14.95 1.66 19.38
C ARG A 69 16.44 1.87 19.07
N LEU A 70 16.85 3.11 18.86
CA LEU A 70 18.27 3.46 18.67
C LEU A 70 19.09 3.13 19.92
N ALA A 71 18.54 3.41 21.11
CA ALA A 71 19.16 3.06 22.38
C ALA A 71 19.29 1.54 22.55
N LEU A 72 18.24 0.78 22.22
CA LEU A 72 18.27 -0.68 22.25
C LEU A 72 19.35 -1.25 21.32
N TYR A 73 19.48 -0.73 20.08
CA TYR A 73 20.49 -1.21 19.13
C TYR A 73 21.90 -0.89 19.59
N ALA A 74 22.12 0.28 20.18
CA ALA A 74 23.42 0.67 20.74
C ALA A 74 23.80 -0.20 21.94
N GLU A 75 22.86 -0.48 22.85
CA GLU A 75 23.06 -1.33 24.02
C GLU A 75 23.30 -2.79 23.62
N ASP A 76 22.42 -3.38 22.81
CA ASP A 76 22.47 -4.80 22.43
C ASP A 76 23.69 -5.14 21.57
N SER A 77 24.06 -4.24 20.64
CA SER A 77 25.27 -4.39 19.83
C SER A 77 26.56 -4.14 20.62
N GLY A 78 26.50 -3.41 21.72
CA GLY A 78 27.67 -2.97 22.47
C GLY A 78 28.59 -2.06 21.67
N ALA A 79 28.08 -1.34 20.67
CA ALA A 79 28.86 -0.47 19.79
C ALA A 79 29.52 0.67 20.59
N PRO A 80 30.87 0.74 20.68
CA PRO A 80 31.54 1.79 21.44
C PRO A 80 31.54 3.15 20.74
N VAL A 81 31.31 3.14 19.42
CA VAL A 81 31.32 4.35 18.58
C VAL A 81 30.11 4.32 17.64
N ILE A 82 29.48 5.47 17.43
CA ILE A 82 28.47 5.69 16.40
C ILE A 82 28.99 6.75 15.44
N ILE A 83 29.03 6.44 14.14
CA ILE A 83 29.25 7.42 13.06
C ILE A 83 27.93 8.14 12.78
N THR A 84 27.99 9.46 12.75
CA THR A 84 26.81 10.32 12.55
C THR A 84 27.21 11.68 11.93
N ASP A 85 26.26 12.58 11.77
CA ASP A 85 26.46 13.99 11.45
C ASP A 85 25.90 14.90 12.53
N SER A 86 26.15 16.20 12.44
CA SER A 86 25.71 17.18 13.43
C SER A 86 24.17 17.31 13.55
N SER A 87 23.42 16.97 12.49
CA SER A 87 21.96 17.04 12.48
C SER A 87 21.32 15.85 13.21
N VAL A 88 21.92 14.67 13.11
CA VAL A 88 21.42 13.41 13.72
C VAL A 88 21.93 13.21 15.14
N ALA A 89 23.16 13.66 15.44
CA ALA A 89 23.82 13.43 16.73
C ALA A 89 22.99 13.74 17.99
N PRO A 90 22.11 14.77 18.01
CA PRO A 90 21.28 15.08 19.18
C PRO A 90 20.21 14.02 19.49
N SER A 91 19.78 13.23 18.52
CA SER A 91 18.76 12.18 18.69
C SER A 91 19.33 10.84 19.12
N LEU A 92 20.65 10.67 19.09
CA LEU A 92 21.32 9.41 19.41
C LEU A 92 21.53 9.23 20.91
N PRO A 93 21.50 7.96 21.39
CA PRO A 93 21.68 7.65 22.79
C PRO A 93 23.02 8.15 23.35
N GLU A 94 23.04 8.45 24.64
CA GLU A 94 24.26 8.70 25.38
C GLU A 94 24.97 7.39 25.70
N GLY A 95 26.31 7.43 25.77
CA GLY A 95 27.15 6.26 26.09
C GLY A 95 28.18 5.99 24.99
N PRO A 96 27.79 5.58 23.78
CA PRO A 96 28.73 5.45 22.66
C PRO A 96 29.39 6.78 22.28
N ALA A 97 30.70 6.75 22.01
CA ALA A 97 31.38 7.91 21.45
C ALA A 97 30.83 8.23 20.05
N LYS A 98 30.66 9.52 19.71
CA LYS A 98 30.15 9.93 18.41
C LYS A 98 31.29 10.43 17.51
N LEU A 99 31.40 9.88 16.30
CA LEU A 99 32.23 10.42 15.23
C LEU A 99 31.32 11.22 14.29
N ILE A 100 31.40 12.54 14.35
CA ILE A 100 30.53 13.47 13.64
C ILE A 100 31.21 13.88 12.33
N LEU A 101 30.78 13.35 11.19
CA LEU A 101 31.51 13.40 9.91
C LEU A 101 31.67 14.80 9.32
N ASP A 102 30.73 15.70 9.57
CA ASP A 102 30.70 17.06 9.01
C ASP A 102 31.47 18.09 9.85
N THR A 103 31.80 17.77 11.12
CA THR A 103 32.41 18.76 12.03
C THR A 103 33.70 18.28 12.70
N ASP A 104 34.00 16.98 12.68
CA ASP A 104 35.18 16.45 13.39
C ASP A 104 36.50 16.80 12.69
N PRO A 105 37.37 17.62 13.31
CA PRO A 105 38.62 18.08 12.70
C PRO A 105 39.63 16.95 12.46
N ARG A 106 39.50 15.82 13.15
CA ARG A 106 40.39 14.66 12.96
C ARG A 106 40.29 14.08 11.55
N LEU A 107 39.13 14.19 10.89
CA LEU A 107 38.92 13.66 9.54
C LEU A 107 39.76 14.40 8.49
N SER A 108 39.94 15.72 8.63
CA SER A 108 40.78 16.50 7.71
C SER A 108 42.27 16.22 7.87
N ALA A 109 42.69 15.85 9.08
CA ALA A 109 44.08 15.54 9.42
C ALA A 109 44.46 14.07 9.21
N ALA A 110 43.48 13.18 9.07
CA ALA A 110 43.69 11.73 8.97
C ALA A 110 44.30 11.36 7.58
N SER A 111 45.10 10.28 7.59
CA SER A 111 45.63 9.68 6.34
C SER A 111 44.45 9.20 5.46
N ASP A 112 44.58 9.43 4.15
CA ASP A 112 43.67 8.92 3.12
C ASP A 112 44.14 7.57 2.54
N THR A 113 45.15 6.94 3.17
CA THR A 113 45.59 5.57 2.89
C THR A 113 44.88 4.61 3.84
N PRO A 114 44.25 3.53 3.33
CA PRO A 114 43.60 2.54 4.18
C PRO A 114 44.55 1.87 5.20
N PRO A 115 44.11 1.48 6.39
CA PRO A 115 44.89 0.64 7.31
C PRO A 115 45.38 -0.64 6.62
N ALA A 116 46.60 -1.06 6.93
CA ALA A 116 47.26 -2.20 6.25
C ALA A 116 46.64 -3.55 6.63
N ASP A 117 46.02 -3.67 7.82
CA ASP A 117 45.40 -4.83 8.39
C ASP A 117 43.87 -4.81 8.24
N GLY A 118 43.38 -4.83 7.00
CA GLY A 118 41.95 -4.83 6.66
C GLY A 118 41.19 -6.11 7.12
N PRO A 119 39.87 -6.17 6.87
CA PRO A 119 39.03 -7.30 7.28
C PRO A 119 39.43 -8.59 6.57
N GLN A 120 39.16 -9.72 7.20
CA GLN A 120 39.32 -11.06 6.63
C GLN A 120 37.95 -11.67 6.31
N ALA A 121 37.95 -12.76 5.53
CA ALA A 121 36.73 -13.37 5.04
C ALA A 121 35.74 -13.78 6.17
N GLU A 122 36.25 -14.21 7.31
CA GLU A 122 35.42 -14.66 8.45
C GLU A 122 35.05 -13.54 9.41
N ASP A 123 35.54 -12.32 9.18
CA ASP A 123 35.13 -11.17 10.00
C ASP A 123 33.71 -10.74 9.63
N LEU A 124 32.99 -10.18 10.61
CA LEU A 124 31.67 -9.60 10.35
C LEU A 124 31.80 -8.38 9.44
N ALA A 125 30.95 -8.32 8.44
CA ALA A 125 30.78 -7.16 7.56
C ALA A 125 29.74 -6.19 8.12
N TYR A 126 28.64 -6.75 8.63
CA TYR A 126 27.56 -5.97 9.24
C TYR A 126 26.67 -6.83 10.16
N VAL A 127 25.88 -6.13 10.99
CA VAL A 127 24.80 -6.71 11.80
C VAL A 127 23.53 -5.91 11.55
N ILE A 128 22.51 -6.54 10.95
CA ILE A 128 21.21 -5.92 10.71
C ILE A 128 20.18 -6.49 11.67
N TYR A 129 19.44 -5.59 12.35
CA TYR A 129 18.40 -5.99 13.29
C TYR A 129 17.08 -6.27 12.58
N THR A 130 16.49 -7.43 12.85
CA THR A 130 15.17 -7.84 12.39
C THR A 130 14.20 -7.92 13.56
N SER A 131 12.89 -7.76 13.31
CA SER A 131 11.84 -7.97 14.31
C SER A 131 11.83 -9.44 14.73
N GLY A 132 12.25 -9.72 15.97
CA GLY A 132 12.25 -11.08 16.51
C GLY A 132 10.82 -11.57 16.81
N SER A 133 10.55 -12.85 16.61
CA SER A 133 9.27 -13.51 16.94
C SER A 133 8.87 -13.39 18.44
N THR A 134 9.80 -12.98 19.28
CA THR A 134 9.60 -12.75 20.73
C THR A 134 9.36 -11.28 21.08
N GLY A 135 9.19 -10.40 20.08
CA GLY A 135 8.99 -8.96 20.27
C GLY A 135 10.27 -8.16 20.53
N ARG A 136 11.43 -8.82 20.77
CA ARG A 136 12.73 -8.16 20.91
C ARG A 136 13.52 -8.30 19.61
N PRO A 137 14.04 -7.22 19.01
CA PRO A 137 14.85 -7.28 17.80
C PRO A 137 16.06 -8.22 17.94
N LYS A 138 16.41 -8.92 16.85
CA LYS A 138 17.55 -9.82 16.79
C LYS A 138 18.55 -9.34 15.75
N GLY A 139 19.82 -9.21 16.13
CA GLY A 139 20.90 -8.85 15.22
C GLY A 139 21.34 -10.05 14.36
N VAL A 140 21.11 -9.97 13.05
CA VAL A 140 21.60 -10.96 12.07
C VAL A 140 23.02 -10.60 11.69
N MET A 141 23.97 -11.50 11.96
CA MET A 141 25.40 -11.32 11.74
C MET A 141 25.82 -11.88 10.38
N ILE A 142 26.39 -11.05 9.51
CA ILE A 142 26.85 -11.43 8.17
C ILE A 142 28.35 -11.18 8.06
N THR A 143 29.09 -12.19 7.57
CA THR A 143 30.53 -12.11 7.35
C THR A 143 30.87 -11.58 5.96
N HIS A 144 32.12 -11.13 5.76
CA HIS A 144 32.61 -10.75 4.43
C HIS A 144 32.53 -11.92 3.42
N ARG A 145 32.72 -13.17 3.87
CA ARG A 145 32.55 -14.36 3.04
C ARG A 145 31.12 -14.49 2.52
N ASN A 146 30.13 -14.25 3.39
CA ASN A 146 28.71 -14.29 2.98
C ASN A 146 28.42 -13.22 1.92
N VAL A 147 28.95 -11.99 2.12
CA VAL A 147 28.80 -10.88 1.16
C VAL A 147 29.41 -11.23 -0.20
N ILE A 148 30.62 -11.76 -0.24
CA ILE A 148 31.27 -12.15 -1.50
C ILE A 148 30.53 -13.28 -2.20
N ASN A 149 30.03 -14.27 -1.44
CA ASN A 149 29.21 -15.35 -2.02
C ASN A 149 27.93 -14.79 -2.63
N PHE A 150 27.27 -13.86 -1.95
CA PHE A 150 26.10 -13.15 -2.47
C PHE A 150 26.44 -12.38 -3.76
N PHE A 151 27.57 -11.67 -3.80
CA PHE A 151 28.02 -10.95 -4.99
C PHE A 151 28.23 -11.88 -6.19
N THR A 152 28.79 -13.06 -5.97
CA THR A 152 28.98 -14.07 -7.03
C THR A 152 27.63 -14.53 -7.60
N GLY A 153 26.64 -14.78 -6.73
CA GLY A 153 25.28 -15.13 -7.19
C GLY A 153 24.59 -13.99 -7.95
N MET A 154 24.87 -12.75 -7.60
CA MET A 154 24.32 -11.58 -8.30
C MET A 154 24.98 -11.38 -9.69
N ASP A 155 26.25 -11.69 -9.83
CA ASP A 155 26.93 -11.67 -11.15
C ASP A 155 26.23 -12.60 -12.16
N ASP A 156 25.78 -13.77 -11.70
CA ASP A 156 25.05 -14.72 -12.53
C ASP A 156 23.59 -14.29 -12.80
N ALA A 157 22.95 -13.64 -11.83
CA ALA A 157 21.52 -13.31 -11.90
C ALA A 157 21.23 -11.99 -12.62
N VAL A 158 22.09 -10.98 -12.44
CA VAL A 158 21.88 -9.60 -12.92
C VAL A 158 22.85 -9.26 -14.05
N GLY A 159 24.05 -9.87 -14.07
CA GLY A 159 25.16 -9.53 -14.94
C GLY A 159 26.07 -8.45 -14.31
N ALA A 160 27.38 -8.56 -14.55
CA ALA A 160 28.38 -7.71 -13.93
C ALA A 160 28.79 -6.50 -14.80
N ASP A 161 28.15 -6.25 -15.93
CA ASP A 161 28.48 -5.14 -16.83
C ASP A 161 28.12 -3.79 -16.18
N PRO A 162 29.07 -2.86 -16.04
CA PRO A 162 28.83 -1.58 -15.37
C PRO A 162 27.77 -0.74 -16.07
N GLY A 163 26.85 -0.20 -15.28
CA GLY A 163 25.79 0.70 -15.73
C GLY A 163 25.50 1.79 -14.70
N THR A 164 24.29 2.31 -14.70
CA THR A 164 23.81 3.22 -13.66
C THR A 164 22.76 2.49 -12.82
N TRP A 165 22.93 2.49 -11.51
CA TRP A 165 22.03 1.85 -10.54
C TRP A 165 21.44 2.89 -9.60
N LEU A 166 20.11 2.86 -9.45
CA LEU A 166 19.41 3.69 -8.46
C LEU A 166 19.27 2.91 -7.15
N ALA A 167 19.94 3.39 -6.11
CA ALA A 167 19.86 2.81 -4.76
C ALA A 167 18.75 3.48 -3.95
N VAL A 168 17.71 2.71 -3.60
CA VAL A 168 16.51 3.18 -2.89
C VAL A 168 16.30 2.53 -1.54
N THR A 169 16.94 1.39 -1.25
CA THR A 169 16.73 0.61 -0.04
C THR A 169 17.46 1.20 1.16
N SER A 170 16.82 1.20 2.35
CA SER A 170 17.50 1.57 3.61
C SER A 170 18.62 0.59 3.94
N MET A 171 19.72 1.11 4.53
CA MET A 171 20.82 0.26 5.03
C MET A 171 20.40 -0.71 6.15
N SER A 172 19.24 -0.53 6.74
CA SER A 172 18.65 -1.48 7.70
C SER A 172 18.11 -2.76 7.06
N PHE A 173 18.16 -2.87 5.71
CA PHE A 173 17.79 -4.06 4.95
C PHE A 173 18.97 -4.57 4.13
N ASP A 174 19.13 -5.89 4.05
CA ASP A 174 20.23 -6.57 3.36
C ASP A 174 20.28 -6.30 1.84
N ILE A 175 19.14 -6.00 1.20
CA ILE A 175 19.08 -5.58 -0.21
C ILE A 175 19.96 -4.33 -0.46
N SER A 176 20.16 -3.47 0.53
CA SER A 176 21.08 -2.34 0.42
C SER A 176 22.51 -2.75 0.07
N VAL A 177 22.91 -3.95 0.43
CA VAL A 177 24.24 -4.52 0.10
C VAL A 177 24.38 -4.77 -1.39
N LEU A 178 23.31 -5.22 -2.06
CA LEU A 178 23.24 -5.29 -3.53
C LEU A 178 23.34 -3.91 -4.14
N GLU A 179 22.48 -3.00 -3.73
CA GLU A 179 22.34 -1.69 -4.36
C GLU A 179 23.57 -0.79 -4.20
N LEU A 180 24.27 -0.90 -3.07
CA LEU A 180 25.40 -0.03 -2.73
C LEU A 180 26.73 -0.74 -2.94
N PHE A 181 26.93 -1.93 -2.41
CA PHE A 181 28.29 -2.51 -2.35
C PHE A 181 28.58 -3.45 -3.50
N TRP A 182 27.64 -4.28 -3.95
CA TRP A 182 27.84 -5.08 -5.17
C TRP A 182 28.01 -4.17 -6.39
N THR A 183 27.17 -3.16 -6.54
CA THR A 183 27.24 -2.20 -7.64
C THR A 183 28.57 -1.47 -7.66
N LEU A 184 29.04 -0.98 -6.49
CA LEU A 184 30.36 -0.36 -6.36
C LEU A 184 31.48 -1.35 -6.67
N ALA A 185 31.40 -2.60 -6.23
CA ALA A 185 32.40 -3.63 -6.51
C ALA A 185 32.46 -4.02 -8.00
N ARG A 186 31.42 -3.72 -8.79
CA ARG A 186 31.32 -3.98 -10.24
C ARG A 186 31.49 -2.73 -11.11
N GLY A 187 31.79 -1.58 -10.52
CA GLY A 187 32.11 -0.35 -11.26
C GLY A 187 30.90 0.44 -11.76
N PHE A 188 29.72 0.21 -11.21
CA PHE A 188 28.51 0.96 -11.57
C PHE A 188 28.56 2.42 -11.12
N THR A 189 27.86 3.29 -11.84
CA THR A 189 27.50 4.60 -11.30
C THR A 189 26.31 4.42 -10.36
N VAL A 190 26.53 4.60 -9.06
CA VAL A 190 25.46 4.50 -8.05
C VAL A 190 24.82 5.86 -7.85
N VAL A 191 23.52 5.95 -8.06
CA VAL A 191 22.69 7.11 -7.75
C VAL A 191 21.94 6.79 -6.46
N VAL A 192 22.28 7.49 -5.37
CA VAL A 192 21.62 7.32 -4.09
C VAL A 192 20.39 8.23 -4.08
N ALA A 193 19.22 7.66 -4.00
CA ALA A 193 18.00 8.43 -3.75
C ALA A 193 18.11 9.09 -2.37
N ASP A 194 17.78 10.38 -2.27
CA ASP A 194 17.68 11.04 -0.97
C ASP A 194 16.42 10.55 -0.21
N ASP A 195 16.33 10.91 1.07
CA ASP A 195 15.18 10.46 1.89
C ASP A 195 13.85 11.04 1.40
N ALA A 196 13.88 12.22 0.75
CA ALA A 196 12.72 12.81 0.10
C ALA A 196 12.31 12.04 -1.18
N ALA A 197 13.29 11.59 -1.98
CA ALA A 197 13.04 10.77 -3.18
C ALA A 197 12.58 9.33 -2.84
N ARG A 198 12.92 8.83 -1.64
CA ARG A 198 12.47 7.53 -1.13
C ARG A 198 10.97 7.50 -0.85
N LEU A 199 10.37 8.64 -0.54
CA LEU A 199 8.94 8.81 -0.32
C LEU A 199 8.14 8.90 -1.63
N SER A 200 8.82 8.90 -2.79
CA SER A 200 8.20 8.97 -4.13
C SER A 200 8.67 7.81 -5.01
N PRO A 201 7.99 6.66 -5.02
CA PRO A 201 8.36 5.53 -5.89
C PRO A 201 8.34 5.84 -7.39
N SER A 202 7.78 6.97 -7.80
CA SER A 202 7.63 7.39 -9.20
C SER A 202 8.69 8.37 -9.69
N GLY A 203 9.70 8.73 -8.87
CA GLY A 203 10.75 9.68 -9.28
C GLY A 203 10.27 11.12 -9.56
N ALA A 204 9.02 11.42 -9.26
CA ALA A 204 8.49 12.77 -9.30
C ALA A 204 8.57 13.35 -7.88
N THR A 205 9.38 14.39 -7.72
CA THR A 205 9.34 15.25 -6.54
C THR A 205 8.00 15.95 -6.56
N VAL A 206 7.03 15.48 -5.76
CA VAL A 206 5.77 16.20 -5.57
C VAL A 206 6.10 17.43 -4.73
N THR A 207 6.59 18.47 -5.40
CA THR A 207 6.91 19.77 -4.79
C THR A 207 5.70 20.69 -4.68
N THR A 208 4.56 20.29 -5.26
CA THR A 208 3.31 21.07 -5.20
C THR A 208 2.13 20.11 -5.04
N VAL A 209 1.32 20.34 -4.03
CA VAL A 209 0.00 19.70 -3.92
C VAL A 209 -0.81 20.09 -5.14
N SER A 210 -1.33 19.10 -5.89
CA SER A 210 -2.17 19.36 -7.05
C SER A 210 -3.42 20.12 -6.63
N THR A 211 -3.77 21.16 -7.37
CA THR A 211 -5.03 21.89 -7.15
C THR A 211 -6.27 21.11 -7.56
N ARG A 212 -6.10 19.93 -8.19
CA ARG A 212 -7.21 19.04 -8.53
C ARG A 212 -7.83 18.49 -7.25
N PRO A 213 -9.14 18.71 -7.04
CA PRO A 213 -9.82 18.15 -5.87
C PRO A 213 -9.89 16.63 -5.94
N ILE A 214 -9.89 15.97 -4.78
CA ILE A 214 -10.10 14.55 -4.65
C ILE A 214 -11.07 14.27 -3.50
N GLU A 215 -12.01 13.37 -3.71
CA GLU A 215 -12.96 12.96 -2.69
C GLU A 215 -12.43 11.78 -1.89
N PHE A 216 -12.87 11.68 -0.62
CA PHE A 216 -12.62 10.51 0.23
C PHE A 216 -13.94 9.92 0.66
N SER A 217 -13.98 8.60 0.71
CA SER A 217 -15.11 7.84 1.25
C SER A 217 -14.62 6.68 2.12
N LEU A 218 -15.47 6.15 3.00
CA LEU A 218 -15.15 4.98 3.82
C LEU A 218 -15.67 3.71 3.15
N PHE A 219 -14.84 2.70 3.13
CA PHE A 219 -15.14 1.38 2.57
C PHE A 219 -15.03 0.31 3.66
N TYR A 220 -15.93 -0.66 3.66
CA TYR A 220 -16.01 -1.72 4.65
C TYR A 220 -15.89 -3.09 3.97
N TRP A 221 -15.40 -4.08 4.72
CA TRP A 221 -15.34 -5.46 4.28
C TRP A 221 -15.56 -6.42 5.46
N GLY A 222 -14.67 -6.37 6.45
CA GLY A 222 -14.73 -7.13 7.71
C GLY A 222 -14.55 -8.63 7.58
N ASN A 223 -14.30 -9.25 8.74
CA ASN A 223 -14.39 -10.69 8.94
C ASN A 223 -15.48 -10.99 9.97
N ASP A 224 -16.22 -12.08 9.76
CA ASP A 224 -17.22 -12.54 10.73
C ASP A 224 -16.52 -13.28 11.89
N ASP A 225 -16.54 -12.66 13.06
CA ASP A 225 -16.01 -13.18 14.33
C ASP A 225 -17.11 -13.71 15.26
N GLY A 226 -18.33 -13.88 14.74
CA GLY A 226 -19.51 -14.34 15.47
C GLY A 226 -20.52 -13.24 15.80
N ALA A 227 -21.56 -13.60 16.51
CA ALA A 227 -22.64 -12.68 16.90
C ALA A 227 -22.22 -11.83 18.10
N GLY A 228 -22.62 -10.53 18.08
CA GLY A 228 -22.35 -9.63 19.19
C GLY A 228 -23.11 -8.32 19.08
N PRO A 229 -23.37 -7.63 20.22
CA PRO A 229 -24.15 -6.39 20.24
C PRO A 229 -23.44 -5.22 19.56
N LYS A 230 -22.11 -5.32 19.36
CA LYS A 230 -21.28 -4.29 18.76
C LYS A 230 -20.80 -4.62 17.35
N LYS A 231 -21.32 -5.66 16.73
CA LYS A 231 -20.87 -6.16 15.43
C LYS A 231 -20.81 -5.10 14.33
N TYR A 232 -21.75 -4.18 14.32
CA TYR A 232 -21.81 -3.07 13.35
C TYR A 232 -21.43 -1.72 13.93
N GLU A 233 -20.80 -1.67 15.13
CA GLU A 233 -20.38 -0.42 15.77
C GLU A 233 -19.43 0.38 14.86
N LEU A 234 -18.42 -0.28 14.27
CA LEU A 234 -17.48 0.38 13.36
C LEU A 234 -18.18 0.99 12.15
N LEU A 235 -19.15 0.28 11.55
CA LEU A 235 -19.90 0.79 10.40
C LEU A 235 -20.69 2.06 10.77
N LEU A 236 -21.44 2.01 11.86
CA LEU A 236 -22.35 3.10 12.24
C LEU A 236 -21.60 4.32 12.79
N GLU A 237 -20.59 4.12 13.64
CA GLU A 237 -19.80 5.23 14.18
C GLU A 237 -18.87 5.83 13.10
N GLY A 238 -18.29 5.00 12.24
CA GLY A 238 -17.52 5.48 11.09
C GLY A 238 -18.39 6.28 10.10
N ALA A 239 -19.63 5.83 9.84
CA ALA A 239 -20.55 6.57 8.99
C ALA A 239 -20.93 7.95 9.58
N LYS A 240 -21.21 8.02 10.89
CA LYS A 240 -21.47 9.30 11.57
C LYS A 240 -20.25 10.23 11.52
N PHE A 241 -19.05 9.68 11.71
CA PHE A 241 -17.83 10.47 11.60
C PHE A 241 -17.67 11.04 10.17
N ALA A 242 -17.80 10.19 9.15
CA ALA A 242 -17.68 10.57 7.76
C ALA A 242 -18.71 11.67 7.38
N ASP A 243 -19.96 11.55 7.88
CA ASP A 243 -21.05 12.47 7.63
C ASP A 243 -20.77 13.91 8.13
N SER A 244 -19.92 14.05 9.16
CA SER A 244 -19.57 15.32 9.78
C SER A 244 -18.17 15.86 9.43
N HIS A 245 -17.37 15.11 8.67
CA HIS A 245 -15.96 15.46 8.40
C HIS A 245 -15.63 15.56 6.89
N GLY A 246 -16.63 15.83 6.05
CA GLY A 246 -16.40 16.15 4.63
C GLY A 246 -16.13 14.95 3.73
N PHE A 247 -16.35 13.72 4.20
CA PHE A 247 -16.29 12.55 3.33
C PHE A 247 -17.47 12.50 2.37
N SER A 248 -17.27 11.92 1.18
CA SER A 248 -18.28 11.87 0.12
C SER A 248 -19.29 10.74 0.28
N ALA A 249 -18.89 9.60 0.83
CA ALA A 249 -19.76 8.42 0.91
C ALA A 249 -19.29 7.36 1.93
N VAL A 250 -20.19 6.40 2.18
CA VAL A 250 -19.89 5.10 2.78
C VAL A 250 -20.25 4.00 1.79
N TRP A 251 -19.36 3.03 1.63
CA TRP A 251 -19.51 1.86 0.78
C TRP A 251 -19.69 0.60 1.60
N THR A 252 -20.77 -0.14 1.36
CA THR A 252 -21.04 -1.44 2.01
C THR A 252 -20.98 -2.54 0.96
N PRO A 253 -20.18 -3.61 1.19
CA PRO A 253 -19.96 -4.69 0.22
C PRO A 253 -21.07 -5.74 0.26
N GLU A 254 -20.90 -6.77 -0.59
CA GLU A 254 -21.70 -7.99 -0.59
C GLU A 254 -20.80 -9.22 -0.60
N ARG A 255 -21.04 -10.13 0.34
CA ARG A 255 -20.34 -11.41 0.45
C ARG A 255 -21.21 -12.44 1.16
N HIS A 256 -21.21 -13.69 0.68
CA HIS A 256 -22.06 -14.75 1.22
C HIS A 256 -21.23 -15.92 1.76
N PHE A 257 -21.78 -16.63 2.76
CA PHE A 257 -21.41 -17.96 3.24
C PHE A 257 -20.01 -18.13 3.84
N HIS A 258 -19.18 -17.11 3.87
CA HIS A 258 -17.79 -17.16 4.38
C HIS A 258 -17.58 -16.11 5.46
N ALA A 259 -16.63 -16.36 6.37
CA ALA A 259 -16.26 -15.39 7.40
C ALA A 259 -15.67 -14.11 6.79
N PHE A 260 -14.85 -14.25 5.76
CA PHE A 260 -14.25 -13.14 5.01
C PHE A 260 -15.32 -12.36 4.24
N GLY A 261 -15.58 -11.12 4.66
CA GLY A 261 -16.68 -10.29 4.17
C GLY A 261 -18.05 -10.63 4.75
N GLY A 262 -18.15 -11.66 5.59
CA GLY A 262 -19.38 -12.23 6.12
C GLY A 262 -20.32 -11.29 6.88
N PRO A 263 -19.86 -10.20 7.52
CA PRO A 263 -20.77 -9.22 8.12
C PRO A 263 -21.71 -8.53 7.12
N TYR A 264 -21.41 -8.59 5.82
CA TYR A 264 -22.11 -7.82 4.78
C TYR A 264 -22.76 -8.69 3.70
N PRO A 265 -23.78 -9.50 4.03
CA PRO A 265 -24.44 -10.36 3.03
C PRO A 265 -25.37 -9.60 2.09
N ASN A 266 -25.77 -8.37 2.44
CA ASN A 266 -26.65 -7.55 1.62
C ASN A 266 -26.34 -6.05 1.80
N PRO A 267 -25.82 -5.38 0.76
CA PRO A 267 -25.45 -3.96 0.83
C PRO A 267 -26.64 -3.02 0.98
N SER A 268 -27.87 -3.43 0.59
CA SER A 268 -29.06 -2.59 0.78
C SER A 268 -29.49 -2.55 2.24
N VAL A 269 -29.36 -3.67 2.98
CA VAL A 269 -29.69 -3.72 4.40
C VAL A 269 -28.72 -2.87 5.22
N THR A 270 -27.42 -3.03 5.01
CA THR A 270 -26.40 -2.22 5.69
C THR A 270 -26.43 -0.76 5.22
N GLY A 271 -26.71 -0.51 3.95
CA GLY A 271 -26.93 0.82 3.40
C GLY A 271 -28.13 1.54 4.04
N ALA A 272 -29.25 0.85 4.28
CA ALA A 272 -30.39 1.43 4.99
C ALA A 272 -30.05 1.80 6.44
N ALA A 273 -29.23 1.00 7.12
CA ALA A 273 -28.74 1.33 8.46
C ALA A 273 -27.85 2.58 8.46
N VAL A 274 -26.94 2.72 7.49
CA VAL A 274 -26.14 3.94 7.29
C VAL A 274 -27.01 5.15 6.96
N ALA A 275 -27.99 4.99 6.07
CA ALA A 275 -28.94 6.04 5.71
C ALA A 275 -29.69 6.61 6.92
N ALA A 276 -30.04 5.74 7.88
CA ALA A 276 -30.77 6.14 9.09
C ALA A 276 -29.96 6.99 10.07
N VAL A 277 -28.61 6.96 10.01
CA VAL A 277 -27.71 7.67 10.94
C VAL A 277 -26.92 8.81 10.28
N THR A 278 -27.10 9.05 8.98
CA THR A 278 -26.36 10.07 8.20
C THR A 278 -27.29 11.04 7.50
N ARG A 279 -26.80 12.26 7.20
CA ARG A 279 -27.59 13.32 6.57
C ARG A 279 -26.95 13.89 5.28
N ASN A 280 -25.62 13.82 5.14
CA ASN A 280 -24.86 14.51 4.10
C ASN A 280 -24.22 13.56 3.11
N ILE A 281 -23.64 12.46 3.56
CA ILE A 281 -22.84 11.55 2.73
C ILE A 281 -23.69 10.63 1.84
N GLY A 282 -23.10 10.22 0.74
CA GLY A 282 -23.64 9.17 -0.14
C GLY A 282 -23.65 7.79 0.54
N VAL A 283 -24.68 7.02 0.26
CA VAL A 283 -24.81 5.61 0.69
C VAL A 283 -24.68 4.74 -0.54
N ARG A 284 -23.63 3.92 -0.59
CA ARG A 284 -23.29 3.20 -1.82
C ARG A 284 -23.06 1.71 -1.57
N ALA A 285 -23.50 0.87 -2.51
CA ALA A 285 -23.02 -0.52 -2.56
C ALA A 285 -21.56 -0.55 -3.03
N GLY A 286 -20.72 -1.28 -2.36
CA GLY A 286 -19.33 -1.41 -2.73
C GLY A 286 -18.79 -2.86 -2.70
N SER A 287 -19.39 -3.79 -3.45
CA SER A 287 -20.32 -3.73 -4.58
C SER A 287 -21.60 -4.53 -4.30
N CYS A 288 -22.63 -4.28 -5.11
CA CYS A 288 -23.74 -5.22 -5.30
C CYS A 288 -23.32 -6.24 -6.39
N VAL A 289 -23.38 -7.53 -6.07
CA VAL A 289 -23.11 -8.61 -7.03
C VAL A 289 -24.39 -8.87 -7.84
N ALA A 290 -24.66 -8.01 -8.81
CA ALA A 290 -25.93 -7.98 -9.53
C ALA A 290 -26.40 -9.34 -10.12
N PRO A 291 -25.50 -10.22 -10.63
CA PRO A 291 -25.92 -11.54 -11.11
C PRO A 291 -26.58 -12.45 -10.08
N LEU A 292 -26.42 -12.17 -8.79
CA LEU A 292 -27.02 -12.95 -7.70
C LEU A 292 -28.47 -12.53 -7.39
N HIS A 293 -28.93 -11.39 -7.96
CA HIS A 293 -30.19 -10.75 -7.62
C HIS A 293 -31.14 -10.62 -8.82
N HIS A 294 -32.42 -10.44 -8.50
CA HIS A 294 -33.41 -10.01 -9.48
C HIS A 294 -33.35 -8.47 -9.60
N PRO A 295 -33.24 -7.89 -10.81
CA PRO A 295 -33.06 -6.43 -10.99
C PRO A 295 -34.18 -5.59 -10.39
N ALA A 296 -35.43 -6.07 -10.38
CA ALA A 296 -36.54 -5.37 -9.74
C ALA A 296 -36.33 -5.26 -8.21
N ARG A 297 -35.78 -6.30 -7.57
CA ARG A 297 -35.48 -6.25 -6.13
C ARG A 297 -34.41 -5.21 -5.83
N ILE A 298 -33.34 -5.16 -6.60
CA ILE A 298 -32.30 -4.13 -6.45
C ILE A 298 -32.92 -2.75 -6.59
N ALA A 299 -33.76 -2.52 -7.63
CA ALA A 299 -34.40 -1.23 -7.85
C ALA A 299 -35.30 -0.80 -6.68
N GLU A 300 -36.11 -1.70 -6.13
CA GLU A 300 -37.00 -1.42 -5.00
C GLU A 300 -36.21 -1.12 -3.71
N GLU A 301 -35.25 -1.96 -3.35
CA GLU A 301 -34.44 -1.80 -2.15
C GLU A 301 -33.65 -0.49 -2.16
N TRP A 302 -33.01 -0.18 -3.28
CA TRP A 302 -32.21 1.04 -3.40
C TRP A 302 -33.07 2.30 -3.57
N ALA A 303 -34.27 2.19 -4.11
CA ALA A 303 -35.22 3.29 -4.11
C ALA A 303 -35.67 3.66 -2.68
N ILE A 304 -35.77 2.69 -1.76
CA ILE A 304 -36.00 2.97 -0.32
C ILE A 304 -34.83 3.78 0.24
N ILE A 305 -33.60 3.35 0.00
CA ILE A 305 -32.40 4.06 0.46
C ILE A 305 -32.32 5.47 -0.13
N ASP A 306 -32.65 5.63 -1.41
CA ASP A 306 -32.67 6.92 -2.10
C ASP A 306 -33.69 7.88 -1.46
N ASN A 307 -34.88 7.38 -1.09
CA ASN A 307 -35.87 8.16 -0.32
C ASN A 307 -35.39 8.51 1.09
N LEU A 308 -34.79 7.55 1.83
CA LEU A 308 -34.24 7.78 3.16
C LEU A 308 -33.13 8.83 3.16
N THR A 309 -32.36 8.87 2.10
CA THR A 309 -31.20 9.78 1.95
C THR A 309 -31.51 11.05 1.17
N ASN A 310 -32.73 11.22 0.66
CA ASN A 310 -33.10 12.31 -0.24
C ASN A 310 -32.20 12.43 -1.47
N GLY A 311 -32.01 11.30 -2.18
CA GLY A 311 -31.31 11.28 -3.47
C GLY A 311 -29.78 11.03 -3.40
N ARG A 312 -29.28 10.41 -2.31
CA ARG A 312 -27.84 10.16 -2.11
C ARG A 312 -27.42 8.70 -2.27
N ALA A 313 -28.27 7.85 -2.85
CA ALA A 313 -27.98 6.45 -3.13
C ALA A 313 -27.08 6.28 -4.35
N GLY A 314 -26.26 5.22 -4.38
CA GLY A 314 -25.44 4.83 -5.53
C GLY A 314 -25.04 3.36 -5.49
N LEU A 315 -24.79 2.76 -6.64
CA LEU A 315 -24.44 1.35 -6.73
C LEU A 315 -23.15 1.12 -7.50
N ALA A 316 -22.13 0.58 -6.84
CA ALA A 316 -21.12 -0.17 -7.56
C ALA A 316 -21.65 -1.59 -7.82
N ILE A 317 -21.54 -2.01 -9.06
CA ILE A 317 -22.07 -3.29 -9.54
C ILE A 317 -20.91 -4.17 -9.98
N ALA A 318 -20.86 -5.39 -9.43
CA ALA A 318 -19.86 -6.40 -9.75
C ALA A 318 -20.49 -7.61 -10.45
N SER A 319 -19.65 -8.29 -11.24
CA SER A 319 -20.05 -9.57 -11.87
C SER A 319 -19.98 -10.77 -10.92
N GLY A 320 -19.35 -10.61 -9.75
CA GLY A 320 -19.05 -11.70 -8.83
C GLY A 320 -17.78 -12.48 -9.23
N TRP A 321 -17.00 -12.86 -8.22
CA TRP A 321 -15.73 -13.59 -8.40
C TRP A 321 -15.70 -14.92 -7.63
N GLN A 322 -16.57 -15.09 -6.63
CA GLN A 322 -16.59 -16.27 -5.78
C GLN A 322 -17.63 -17.27 -6.28
N PRO A 323 -17.21 -18.47 -6.70
CA PRO A 323 -18.11 -19.47 -7.28
C PRO A 323 -19.25 -19.89 -6.36
N ASP A 324 -19.01 -20.02 -5.05
CA ASP A 324 -19.99 -20.50 -4.09
C ASP A 324 -21.19 -19.55 -3.91
N ASP A 325 -20.99 -18.23 -4.15
CA ASP A 325 -22.08 -17.26 -4.05
C ASP A 325 -23.17 -17.51 -5.11
N PHE A 326 -22.80 -18.12 -6.25
CA PHE A 326 -23.74 -18.39 -7.35
C PHE A 326 -24.76 -19.51 -7.04
N VAL A 327 -24.68 -20.15 -5.87
CA VAL A 327 -25.79 -21.00 -5.40
C VAL A 327 -27.11 -20.22 -5.29
N LEU A 328 -27.05 -18.90 -5.14
CA LEU A 328 -28.21 -18.01 -5.13
C LEU A 328 -28.86 -17.86 -6.51
N ARG A 329 -28.09 -17.91 -7.59
CA ARG A 329 -28.52 -17.80 -8.98
C ARG A 329 -27.61 -18.64 -9.90
N PRO A 330 -27.77 -19.97 -9.91
CA PRO A 330 -26.88 -20.89 -10.63
C PRO A 330 -26.78 -20.62 -12.15
N GLU A 331 -27.85 -20.10 -12.75
CA GLU A 331 -27.89 -19.75 -14.18
C GLU A 331 -26.89 -18.64 -14.55
N ASN A 332 -26.46 -17.83 -13.59
CA ASN A 332 -25.54 -16.72 -13.80
C ASN A 332 -24.10 -17.07 -13.41
N THR A 333 -23.79 -18.36 -13.14
CA THR A 333 -22.43 -18.81 -12.85
C THR A 333 -21.47 -18.45 -14.00
N PRO A 334 -20.20 -18.07 -13.74
CA PRO A 334 -19.23 -17.80 -14.78
C PRO A 334 -19.17 -18.91 -15.87
N PRO A 335 -19.12 -18.53 -17.17
CA PRO A 335 -18.85 -17.20 -17.73
C PRO A 335 -20.08 -16.33 -17.96
N ALA A 336 -21.30 -16.75 -17.60
CA ALA A 336 -22.54 -16.02 -17.83
C ALA A 336 -22.66 -14.72 -16.99
N ASN A 337 -21.98 -14.67 -15.85
CA ASN A 337 -22.05 -13.60 -14.85
C ASN A 337 -21.77 -12.19 -15.41
N ARG A 338 -20.82 -12.06 -16.34
CA ARG A 338 -20.46 -10.74 -16.92
C ARG A 338 -21.62 -10.18 -17.74
N GLN A 339 -22.23 -11.00 -18.63
CA GLN A 339 -23.37 -10.54 -19.43
C GLN A 339 -24.57 -10.25 -18.52
N ALA A 340 -24.86 -11.10 -17.54
CA ALA A 340 -25.92 -10.87 -16.58
C ALA A 340 -25.76 -9.56 -15.81
N MET A 341 -24.52 -9.16 -15.48
CA MET A 341 -24.22 -7.86 -14.87
C MET A 341 -24.58 -6.70 -15.81
N LEU A 342 -24.15 -6.74 -17.06
CA LEU A 342 -24.40 -5.68 -18.05
C LEU A 342 -25.91 -5.51 -18.35
N ASP A 343 -26.62 -6.63 -18.49
CA ASP A 343 -28.07 -6.65 -18.69
C ASP A 343 -28.81 -6.08 -17.46
N THR A 344 -28.32 -6.41 -16.27
CA THR A 344 -28.88 -5.88 -15.02
C THR A 344 -28.69 -4.37 -14.91
N ILE A 345 -27.55 -3.81 -15.25
CA ILE A 345 -27.30 -2.35 -15.26
C ILE A 345 -28.32 -1.65 -16.18
N THR A 346 -28.48 -2.17 -17.39
CA THR A 346 -29.42 -1.62 -18.37
C THR A 346 -30.86 -1.67 -17.85
N THR A 347 -31.27 -2.80 -17.29
CA THR A 347 -32.60 -3.00 -16.73
C THR A 347 -32.86 -2.10 -15.52
N LEU A 348 -31.89 -1.97 -14.61
CA LEU A 348 -32.00 -1.12 -13.42
C LEU A 348 -32.23 0.34 -13.79
N ARG A 349 -31.48 0.88 -14.77
CA ARG A 349 -31.65 2.26 -15.21
C ARG A 349 -33.05 2.53 -15.75
N ARG A 350 -33.62 1.57 -16.49
CA ARG A 350 -35.00 1.66 -17.00
C ARG A 350 -36.03 1.66 -15.87
N LEU A 351 -35.92 0.69 -14.95
CA LEU A 351 -36.80 0.60 -13.78
C LEU A 351 -36.70 1.86 -12.91
N TRP A 352 -35.49 2.38 -12.70
CA TRP A 352 -35.25 3.60 -11.92
C TRP A 352 -35.95 4.82 -12.50
N ARG A 353 -35.90 4.99 -13.82
CA ARG A 353 -36.64 6.06 -14.51
C ARG A 353 -38.17 5.86 -14.54
N GLY A 354 -38.67 4.71 -14.09
CA GLY A 354 -40.08 4.37 -14.04
C GLY A 354 -40.63 3.79 -15.34
N GLU A 355 -39.74 3.36 -16.22
CA GLU A 355 -40.13 2.61 -17.39
C GLU A 355 -40.69 1.25 -16.99
N ALA A 356 -41.74 0.79 -17.66
CA ALA A 356 -42.21 -0.57 -17.52
C ALA A 356 -41.23 -1.53 -18.21
N VAL A 357 -40.80 -2.57 -17.50
CA VAL A 357 -39.93 -3.63 -18.00
C VAL A 357 -40.65 -4.97 -17.91
N ASP A 358 -40.67 -5.70 -19.02
CA ASP A 358 -41.30 -7.01 -19.07
C ASP A 358 -40.42 -8.08 -18.43
N PHE A 359 -41.01 -8.82 -17.49
CA PHE A 359 -40.43 -10.03 -16.92
C PHE A 359 -41.36 -11.24 -17.20
N PRO A 360 -40.81 -12.43 -17.45
CA PRO A 360 -41.60 -13.61 -17.73
C PRO A 360 -42.35 -14.11 -16.48
N ARG A 361 -43.61 -14.40 -16.62
CA ARG A 361 -44.37 -15.21 -15.64
C ARG A 361 -43.99 -16.68 -15.78
N LYS A 362 -44.53 -17.52 -14.89
CA LYS A 362 -44.27 -18.96 -14.87
C LYS A 362 -44.64 -19.66 -16.21
N ASP A 363 -45.66 -19.18 -16.87
CA ASP A 363 -46.14 -19.67 -18.19
C ASP A 363 -45.42 -19.04 -19.40
N GLY A 364 -44.39 -18.22 -19.13
CA GLY A 364 -43.61 -17.50 -20.18
C GLY A 364 -44.26 -16.23 -20.68
N THR A 365 -45.49 -15.89 -20.26
CA THR A 365 -46.12 -14.62 -20.69
C THR A 365 -45.43 -13.42 -20.05
N PRO A 366 -45.24 -12.29 -20.78
CA PRO A 366 -44.63 -11.09 -20.24
C PRO A 366 -45.54 -10.44 -19.19
N PHE A 367 -44.90 -9.87 -18.17
CA PHE A 367 -45.55 -9.02 -17.17
C PHE A 367 -44.78 -7.72 -17.05
N ALA A 368 -45.41 -6.62 -17.43
CA ALA A 368 -44.82 -5.29 -17.34
C ALA A 368 -44.73 -4.82 -15.90
N VAL A 369 -43.51 -4.66 -15.39
CA VAL A 369 -43.19 -4.24 -14.02
C VAL A 369 -42.75 -2.79 -14.02
N THR A 370 -43.40 -1.98 -13.16
CA THR A 370 -42.92 -0.66 -12.74
C THR A 370 -42.69 -0.72 -11.22
N THR A 371 -41.46 -0.50 -10.78
CA THR A 371 -41.06 -0.67 -9.39
C THR A 371 -41.57 0.45 -8.48
N GLN A 372 -41.83 0.11 -7.20
CA GLN A 372 -42.24 1.01 -6.11
C GLN A 372 -41.38 0.72 -4.87
N PRO A 373 -41.05 1.75 -4.03
CA PRO A 373 -41.37 3.16 -4.22
C PRO A 373 -40.58 3.77 -5.40
N ARG A 374 -41.03 4.95 -5.87
CA ARG A 374 -40.23 5.70 -6.84
C ARG A 374 -39.04 6.36 -6.12
N PRO A 375 -37.84 6.37 -6.72
CA PRO A 375 -36.69 7.09 -6.17
C PRO A 375 -36.88 8.61 -6.24
N VAL A 376 -36.14 9.34 -5.42
CA VAL A 376 -36.06 10.81 -5.43
C VAL A 376 -35.17 11.27 -6.58
N SER A 377 -34.02 10.62 -6.77
CA SER A 377 -33.09 10.92 -7.84
C SER A 377 -33.64 10.46 -9.20
N LYS A 378 -33.40 11.28 -10.23
CA LYS A 378 -33.88 10.99 -11.62
C LYS A 378 -33.11 9.85 -12.25
N GLU A 379 -31.81 9.79 -12.00
CA GLU A 379 -30.90 8.75 -12.51
C GLU A 379 -30.22 8.05 -11.34
N LEU A 380 -29.95 6.76 -11.49
CA LEU A 380 -29.19 5.99 -10.53
C LEU A 380 -27.69 6.12 -10.85
N PRO A 381 -26.88 6.70 -9.95
CA PRO A 381 -25.44 6.66 -10.09
C PRO A 381 -24.93 5.21 -10.01
N VAL A 382 -24.27 4.75 -11.08
CA VAL A 382 -23.74 3.38 -11.19
C VAL A 382 -22.23 3.43 -11.38
N TRP A 383 -21.52 2.64 -10.59
CA TRP A 383 -20.11 2.30 -10.79
C TRP A 383 -20.02 0.87 -11.31
N VAL A 384 -19.15 0.62 -12.27
CA VAL A 384 -18.75 -0.74 -12.64
C VAL A 384 -17.53 -1.11 -11.82
N THR A 385 -17.62 -2.19 -11.04
CA THR A 385 -16.49 -2.70 -10.29
C THR A 385 -15.58 -3.48 -11.22
N THR A 386 -14.32 -3.09 -11.26
CA THR A 386 -13.32 -3.66 -12.18
C THR A 386 -11.95 -3.80 -11.52
N ALA A 387 -11.13 -4.67 -12.08
CA ALA A 387 -9.74 -4.89 -11.67
C ALA A 387 -8.82 -4.84 -12.90
N GLY A 388 -8.07 -5.92 -13.14
CA GLY A 388 -7.05 -5.98 -14.17
C GLY A 388 -7.53 -6.02 -15.65
N ASN A 389 -8.78 -6.39 -15.93
CA ASN A 389 -9.25 -6.59 -17.31
C ASN A 389 -9.63 -5.28 -18.01
N PRO A 390 -8.88 -4.80 -19.04
CA PRO A 390 -9.16 -3.55 -19.75
C PRO A 390 -10.52 -3.49 -20.44
N GLU A 391 -11.08 -4.63 -20.85
CA GLU A 391 -12.42 -4.65 -21.50
C GLU A 391 -13.53 -4.22 -20.54
N THR A 392 -13.43 -4.55 -19.25
CA THR A 392 -14.42 -4.09 -18.27
C THR A 392 -14.37 -2.56 -18.09
N TRP A 393 -13.19 -1.95 -18.23
CA TRP A 393 -13.03 -0.50 -18.24
C TRP A 393 -13.65 0.15 -19.49
N ARG A 394 -13.48 -0.47 -20.67
CA ARG A 394 -14.16 -0.02 -21.91
C ARG A 394 -15.67 -0.13 -21.79
N ASP A 395 -16.18 -1.24 -21.26
CA ASP A 395 -17.62 -1.41 -21.07
C ASP A 395 -18.21 -0.37 -20.11
N ALA A 396 -17.52 -0.05 -19.01
CA ALA A 396 -17.92 1.02 -18.10
C ALA A 396 -18.02 2.37 -18.84
N GLY A 397 -17.03 2.69 -19.68
CA GLY A 397 -17.05 3.90 -20.50
C GLY A 397 -18.20 3.92 -21.51
N ARG A 398 -18.39 2.83 -22.27
CA ARG A 398 -19.51 2.70 -23.24
C ARG A 398 -20.88 2.83 -22.58
N LEU A 399 -21.04 2.29 -21.38
CA LEU A 399 -22.28 2.37 -20.60
C LEU A 399 -22.52 3.75 -19.99
N GLY A 400 -21.54 4.68 -19.99
CA GLY A 400 -21.61 5.90 -19.21
C GLY A 400 -21.84 5.56 -17.74
N ALA A 401 -20.92 4.83 -17.14
CA ALA A 401 -20.91 4.47 -15.73
C ALA A 401 -19.58 4.91 -15.10
N HIS A 402 -19.60 5.25 -13.81
CA HIS A 402 -18.39 5.44 -13.01
C HIS A 402 -17.62 4.12 -12.86
N VAL A 403 -16.39 4.19 -12.36
CA VAL A 403 -15.56 3.01 -12.10
C VAL A 403 -15.19 2.92 -10.61
N LEU A 404 -15.32 1.73 -10.03
CA LEU A 404 -14.74 1.35 -8.74
C LEU A 404 -13.64 0.31 -8.98
N THR A 405 -12.42 0.61 -8.53
CA THR A 405 -11.26 -0.28 -8.70
C THR A 405 -10.41 -0.34 -7.43
N HIS A 406 -9.34 -1.13 -7.45
CA HIS A 406 -8.42 -1.34 -6.32
C HIS A 406 -6.99 -1.63 -6.83
N LEU A 407 -6.00 -1.59 -5.92
CA LEU A 407 -4.59 -1.92 -6.23
C LEU A 407 -4.22 -3.39 -5.93
N LEU A 408 -5.18 -4.25 -5.62
CA LEU A 408 -4.90 -5.68 -5.46
C LEU A 408 -4.41 -6.28 -6.78
N GLY A 409 -3.13 -6.69 -6.82
CA GLY A 409 -2.51 -7.25 -8.02
C GLY A 409 -2.27 -6.28 -9.18
N GLN A 410 -2.30 -4.97 -8.92
CA GLN A 410 -2.03 -3.90 -9.88
C GLN A 410 -1.17 -2.81 -9.25
N SER A 411 -0.31 -2.17 -10.03
CA SER A 411 0.39 -0.94 -9.64
C SER A 411 -0.44 0.30 -9.93
N VAL A 412 -0.08 1.43 -9.33
CA VAL A 412 -0.67 2.75 -9.62
C VAL A 412 -0.55 3.09 -11.11
N ALA A 413 0.61 2.81 -11.72
CA ALA A 413 0.85 3.06 -13.15
C ALA A 413 -0.08 2.24 -14.06
N GLU A 414 -0.27 0.94 -13.76
CA GLU A 414 -1.19 0.07 -14.51
C GLU A 414 -2.64 0.53 -14.41
N VAL A 415 -3.06 1.04 -13.26
CA VAL A 415 -4.39 1.65 -13.10
C VAL A 415 -4.48 2.91 -13.94
N GLY A 416 -3.44 3.76 -13.97
CA GLY A 416 -3.38 4.95 -14.80
C GLY A 416 -3.58 4.67 -16.29
N GLU A 417 -2.97 3.61 -16.84
CA GLU A 417 -3.21 3.21 -18.23
C GLU A 417 -4.66 2.77 -18.47
N LYS A 418 -5.27 2.09 -17.53
CA LYS A 418 -6.69 1.68 -17.63
C LYS A 418 -7.64 2.86 -17.49
N VAL A 419 -7.31 3.87 -16.68
CA VAL A 419 -8.09 5.12 -16.62
C VAL A 419 -8.09 5.82 -17.98
N LYS A 420 -6.98 5.87 -18.70
CA LYS A 420 -6.93 6.43 -20.06
C LYS A 420 -7.84 5.67 -21.02
N ILE A 421 -7.85 4.33 -20.96
CA ILE A 421 -8.76 3.48 -21.76
C ILE A 421 -10.22 3.81 -21.45
N TYR A 422 -10.57 3.96 -20.19
CA TYR A 422 -11.91 4.29 -19.74
C TYR A 422 -12.36 5.68 -20.20
N ARG A 423 -11.52 6.71 -20.01
CA ARG A 423 -11.83 8.08 -20.45
C ARG A 423 -12.02 8.16 -21.96
N ALA A 424 -11.18 7.44 -22.73
CA ALA A 424 -11.35 7.35 -24.20
C ALA A 424 -12.69 6.70 -24.57
N ALA A 425 -13.06 5.59 -23.92
CA ALA A 425 -14.32 4.89 -24.20
C ALA A 425 -15.56 5.73 -23.85
N LEU A 426 -15.50 6.55 -22.78
CA LEU A 426 -16.55 7.55 -22.49
C LEU A 426 -16.72 8.54 -23.64
N ALA A 427 -15.62 9.14 -24.11
CA ALA A 427 -15.64 10.12 -25.18
C ALA A 427 -16.16 9.51 -26.52
N GLU A 428 -15.69 8.30 -26.86
CA GLU A 428 -16.15 7.56 -28.05
C GLU A 428 -17.64 7.25 -28.01
N ALA A 429 -18.19 7.00 -26.80
CA ALA A 429 -19.62 6.77 -26.60
C ALA A 429 -20.46 8.06 -26.52
N GLY A 430 -19.84 9.24 -26.64
CA GLY A 430 -20.52 10.54 -26.61
C GLY A 430 -20.82 11.05 -25.20
N HIS A 431 -20.18 10.48 -24.17
CA HIS A 431 -20.26 10.96 -22.79
C HIS A 431 -19.17 11.99 -22.51
N ASP A 432 -19.47 12.95 -21.63
CA ASP A 432 -18.43 13.85 -21.10
C ASP A 432 -17.56 13.10 -20.08
N PRO A 433 -16.27 12.85 -20.35
CA PRO A 433 -15.42 12.12 -19.43
C PRO A 433 -15.30 12.77 -18.04
N ALA A 434 -15.43 14.10 -17.94
CA ALA A 434 -15.33 14.83 -16.66
C ALA A 434 -16.56 14.63 -15.76
N ALA A 435 -17.69 14.16 -16.30
CA ALA A 435 -18.91 13.88 -15.54
C ALA A 435 -18.85 12.52 -14.79
N PHE A 436 -17.82 11.71 -15.06
CA PHE A 436 -17.73 10.37 -14.51
C PHE A 436 -16.49 10.21 -13.64
N LYS A 437 -16.65 9.50 -12.51
CA LYS A 437 -15.60 9.35 -11.49
C LYS A 437 -14.88 8.01 -11.63
N VAL A 438 -13.59 8.04 -11.31
CA VAL A 438 -12.77 6.88 -11.00
C VAL A 438 -12.56 6.85 -9.50
N THR A 439 -13.14 5.85 -8.84
CA THR A 439 -13.00 5.61 -7.39
C THR A 439 -11.99 4.48 -7.18
N LEU A 440 -10.92 4.76 -6.43
CA LEU A 440 -9.87 3.80 -6.11
C LEU A 440 -9.96 3.38 -4.64
N MET A 441 -10.26 2.11 -4.39
CA MET A 441 -10.26 1.56 -3.05
C MET A 441 -8.84 1.24 -2.59
N LEU A 442 -8.47 1.74 -1.41
CA LEU A 442 -7.18 1.50 -0.76
C LEU A 442 -7.39 1.04 0.68
N HIS A 443 -6.70 -0.05 1.08
CA HIS A 443 -6.61 -0.40 2.50
C HIS A 443 -5.95 0.73 3.26
N THR A 444 -6.55 1.16 4.36
CA THR A 444 -6.20 2.42 5.01
C THR A 444 -6.00 2.22 6.51
N TYR A 445 -4.87 2.67 7.01
CA TYR A 445 -4.64 2.88 8.44
C TYR A 445 -3.52 3.89 8.68
N LEU A 446 -3.81 4.94 9.44
CA LEU A 446 -2.86 6.00 9.79
C LEU A 446 -2.57 5.99 11.30
N ALA A 447 -1.34 6.29 11.65
CA ALA A 447 -0.88 6.44 13.04
C ALA A 447 0.05 7.67 13.18
N ALA A 448 0.46 7.96 14.40
CA ALA A 448 1.37 9.07 14.68
C ALA A 448 2.76 8.87 14.04
N ASP A 449 3.18 7.62 13.87
CA ASP A 449 4.41 7.24 13.21
C ASP A 449 4.20 6.02 12.30
N ARG A 450 5.09 5.87 11.31
CA ARG A 450 5.00 4.86 10.27
C ARG A 450 5.13 3.42 10.81
N GLU A 451 5.97 3.22 11.82
CA GLU A 451 6.19 1.89 12.40
C GLU A 451 4.98 1.42 13.21
N SER A 452 4.39 2.30 14.00
CA SER A 452 3.12 2.03 14.71
C SER A 452 1.99 1.67 13.74
N ALA A 453 1.92 2.36 12.59
CA ALA A 453 0.97 2.02 11.54
C ALA A 453 1.26 0.63 10.97
N ARG A 454 2.53 0.33 10.67
CA ARG A 454 3.00 -0.95 10.13
C ARG A 454 2.67 -2.12 11.06
N GLU A 455 3.05 -2.03 12.33
CA GLU A 455 2.84 -3.09 13.31
C GLU A 455 1.34 -3.33 13.57
N THR A 456 0.53 -2.27 13.60
CA THR A 456 -0.93 -2.42 13.78
C THR A 456 -1.59 -3.08 12.56
N ALA A 457 -1.17 -2.74 11.35
CA ALA A 457 -1.77 -3.26 10.12
C ALA A 457 -1.24 -4.66 9.72
N ARG A 458 -0.03 -5.07 10.18
CA ARG A 458 0.66 -6.30 9.74
C ARG A 458 -0.20 -7.55 9.89
N GLY A 459 -0.64 -7.87 11.11
CA GLY A 459 -1.43 -9.07 11.38
C GLY A 459 -2.74 -9.09 10.60
N PRO A 460 -3.61 -8.07 10.77
CA PRO A 460 -4.87 -7.97 10.04
C PRO A 460 -4.72 -8.05 8.51
N MET A 461 -3.70 -7.39 7.95
CA MET A 461 -3.46 -7.42 6.51
C MET A 461 -2.96 -8.77 6.02
N LYS A 462 -2.10 -9.47 6.78
CA LYS A 462 -1.70 -10.85 6.47
C LYS A 462 -2.89 -11.80 6.49
N ASP A 463 -3.81 -11.66 7.45
CA ASP A 463 -5.04 -12.47 7.51
C ASP A 463 -5.98 -12.16 6.34
N TYR A 464 -6.10 -10.88 5.96
CA TYR A 464 -6.83 -10.48 4.76
C TYR A 464 -6.22 -11.12 3.49
N LEU A 465 -4.91 -11.02 3.31
CA LEU A 465 -4.20 -11.62 2.17
C LEU A 465 -4.33 -13.14 2.15
N ARG A 466 -4.24 -13.81 3.32
CA ARG A 466 -4.42 -15.27 3.45
C ARG A 466 -5.80 -15.74 2.98
N SER A 467 -6.82 -14.92 3.19
CA SER A 467 -8.19 -15.20 2.73
C SER A 467 -8.37 -15.02 1.21
N ALA A 468 -7.40 -14.40 0.53
CA ALA A 468 -7.44 -14.11 -0.90
C ALA A 468 -6.43 -14.96 -1.67
N ALA A 469 -6.69 -16.28 -1.80
CA ALA A 469 -5.78 -17.27 -2.37
C ALA A 469 -5.15 -16.89 -3.73
N ALA A 470 -5.92 -16.24 -4.62
CA ALA A 470 -5.41 -15.79 -5.91
C ALA A 470 -4.31 -14.72 -5.77
N LEU A 471 -4.40 -13.85 -4.77
CA LEU A 471 -3.38 -12.85 -4.47
C LEU A 471 -2.12 -13.48 -3.91
N ILE A 472 -2.26 -14.46 -3.00
CA ILE A 472 -1.08 -15.18 -2.46
C ILE A 472 -0.31 -15.82 -3.60
N LYS A 473 -0.98 -16.45 -4.57
CA LYS A 473 -0.34 -17.06 -5.74
C LYS A 473 0.47 -16.05 -6.56
N GLN A 474 -0.06 -14.84 -6.75
CA GLN A 474 0.66 -13.76 -7.44
C GLN A 474 1.88 -13.29 -6.65
N TYR A 475 1.75 -13.10 -5.34
CA TYR A 475 2.86 -12.70 -4.48
C TYR A 475 3.91 -13.81 -4.33
N ALA A 476 3.50 -15.07 -4.20
CA ALA A 476 4.42 -16.21 -4.23
C ALA A 476 5.22 -16.26 -5.53
N TRP A 477 4.59 -16.02 -6.67
CA TRP A 477 5.26 -15.95 -7.97
C TRP A 477 6.30 -14.85 -8.07
N ALA A 478 6.04 -13.69 -7.42
CA ALA A 478 6.93 -12.55 -7.37
C ALA A 478 7.99 -12.64 -6.26
N PHE A 479 7.84 -13.60 -5.31
CA PHE A 479 8.74 -13.73 -4.17
C PHE A 479 10.07 -14.32 -4.60
N PRO A 480 11.21 -13.62 -4.39
CA PRO A 480 12.51 -14.04 -4.93
C PRO A 480 12.99 -15.42 -4.43
N ALA A 481 12.63 -15.80 -3.19
CA ALA A 481 13.01 -17.08 -2.60
C ALA A 481 12.08 -18.24 -2.99
N PHE A 482 10.96 -17.98 -3.69
CA PHE A 482 10.04 -19.02 -4.10
C PHE A 482 10.61 -19.87 -5.22
N LYS A 483 10.81 -21.16 -4.94
CA LYS A 483 11.29 -22.14 -5.92
C LYS A 483 10.15 -22.54 -6.83
N LYS A 484 10.08 -21.95 -8.04
CA LYS A 484 9.07 -22.30 -9.04
C LYS A 484 9.21 -23.77 -9.46
N PRO A 485 8.17 -24.61 -9.30
CA PRO A 485 8.21 -25.98 -9.79
C PRO A 485 8.47 -26.03 -11.31
N GLN A 486 9.22 -27.05 -11.77
CA GLN A 486 9.50 -27.22 -13.19
C GLN A 486 8.21 -27.40 -14.01
N GLY A 487 8.07 -26.63 -15.09
CA GLY A 487 6.93 -26.69 -16.00
C GLY A 487 5.77 -25.76 -15.66
N MET A 488 5.83 -25.00 -14.55
CA MET A 488 4.80 -24.04 -14.17
C MET A 488 4.94 -22.76 -15.00
N ALA A 489 3.87 -22.36 -15.70
CA ALA A 489 3.90 -21.25 -16.65
C ALA A 489 3.27 -19.95 -16.08
N ASN A 490 2.41 -20.05 -15.06
CA ASN A 490 1.71 -18.89 -14.52
C ASN A 490 1.42 -19.03 -13.00
N PRO A 491 1.19 -17.92 -12.29
CA PRO A 491 0.95 -17.93 -10.85
C PRO A 491 -0.24 -18.79 -10.39
N MET A 492 -1.27 -18.92 -11.23
CA MET A 492 -2.51 -19.63 -10.84
C MET A 492 -2.32 -21.14 -10.70
N GLU A 493 -1.23 -21.67 -11.26
CA GLU A 493 -0.86 -23.09 -11.16
C GLU A 493 -0.26 -23.46 -9.80
N ILE A 494 0.10 -22.47 -8.95
CA ILE A 494 0.66 -22.73 -7.62
C ILE A 494 -0.37 -23.46 -6.76
N ASP A 495 0.02 -24.62 -6.23
CA ASP A 495 -0.74 -25.29 -5.17
C ASP A 495 -0.32 -24.72 -3.81
N LEU A 496 -1.18 -23.90 -3.22
CA LEU A 496 -0.92 -23.31 -1.88
C LEU A 496 -0.87 -24.36 -0.78
N GLY A 497 -1.52 -25.52 -0.98
CA GLY A 497 -1.46 -26.63 -0.04
C GLY A 497 -0.12 -27.36 0.00
N SER A 498 0.75 -27.12 -1.00
CA SER A 498 2.11 -27.68 -1.05
C SER A 498 3.14 -26.84 -0.31
N LEU A 499 2.79 -25.60 0.09
CA LEU A 499 3.66 -24.72 0.87
C LEU A 499 3.66 -25.15 2.34
N ASP A 500 4.83 -25.17 2.95
CA ASP A 500 4.90 -25.30 4.40
C ASP A 500 4.52 -23.97 5.08
N GLN A 501 4.33 -24.02 6.41
CA GLN A 501 3.87 -22.85 7.16
C GLN A 501 4.90 -21.71 7.15
N GLU A 502 6.18 -22.02 7.13
CA GLU A 502 7.27 -21.03 7.12
C GLU A 502 7.36 -20.33 5.75
N GLU A 503 7.24 -21.09 4.68
CA GLU A 503 7.17 -20.57 3.30
C GLU A 503 5.97 -19.66 3.10
N LEU A 504 4.79 -20.07 3.57
CA LEU A 504 3.57 -19.27 3.49
C LEU A 504 3.70 -17.97 4.29
N GLU A 505 4.25 -18.01 5.50
CA GLU A 505 4.46 -16.83 6.33
C GLU A 505 5.47 -15.86 5.68
N ALA A 506 6.56 -16.36 5.07
CA ALA A 506 7.52 -15.55 4.35
C ALA A 506 6.89 -14.85 3.12
N ILE A 507 6.03 -15.55 2.37
CA ILE A 507 5.29 -14.96 1.25
C ILE A 507 4.31 -13.89 1.73
N LEU A 508 3.62 -14.12 2.84
CA LEU A 508 2.69 -13.15 3.43
C LEU A 508 3.41 -11.91 3.96
N ASP A 509 4.59 -12.06 4.55
CA ASP A 509 5.41 -10.92 4.99
C ASP A 509 5.92 -10.12 3.80
N PHE A 510 6.37 -10.76 2.74
CA PHE A 510 6.76 -10.10 1.49
C PHE A 510 5.56 -9.37 0.85
N ALA A 511 4.40 -10.01 0.79
CA ALA A 511 3.17 -9.42 0.25
C ALA A 511 2.73 -8.21 1.09
N PHE A 512 2.75 -8.34 2.42
CA PHE A 512 2.44 -7.24 3.33
C PHE A 512 3.40 -6.07 3.15
N GLN A 513 4.70 -6.33 3.07
CA GLN A 513 5.71 -5.29 2.86
C GLN A 513 5.42 -4.49 1.59
N ARG A 514 5.22 -5.16 0.46
CA ARG A 514 4.87 -4.49 -0.80
C ARG A 514 3.54 -3.76 -0.72
N TYR A 515 2.55 -4.37 -0.08
CA TYR A 515 1.22 -3.78 0.05
C TYR A 515 1.26 -2.49 0.88
N PHE A 516 2.00 -2.51 1.99
CA PHE A 516 2.19 -1.37 2.86
C PHE A 516 2.92 -0.22 2.15
N GLU A 517 3.96 -0.54 1.38
CA GLU A 517 4.79 0.46 0.69
C GLU A 517 4.14 0.99 -0.59
N GLU A 518 3.46 0.13 -1.37
CA GLU A 518 3.11 0.44 -2.75
C GLU A 518 1.61 0.56 -3.03
N SER A 519 0.75 -0.13 -2.27
CA SER A 519 -0.65 -0.36 -2.69
C SER A 519 -1.71 0.07 -1.69
N GLY A 520 -1.33 0.62 -0.53
CA GLY A 520 -2.26 1.07 0.51
C GLY A 520 -2.08 2.54 0.88
N LEU A 521 -2.99 3.02 1.72
CA LEU A 521 -2.94 4.32 2.35
C LEU A 521 -2.53 4.14 3.82
N PHE A 522 -1.24 3.88 4.03
CA PHE A 522 -0.67 3.53 5.32
C PHE A 522 0.39 4.53 5.77
N GLY A 523 0.62 4.61 7.07
CA GLY A 523 1.72 5.38 7.66
C GLY A 523 1.25 6.61 8.41
N THR A 524 1.92 7.74 8.21
CA THR A 524 1.59 9.04 8.79
C THR A 524 0.67 9.85 7.87
N ILE A 525 0.28 11.05 8.30
CA ILE A 525 -0.47 11.99 7.46
C ILE A 525 0.35 12.35 6.20
N GLU A 526 1.65 12.57 6.34
CA GLU A 526 2.56 12.93 5.25
C GLU A 526 2.69 11.79 4.21
N ASP A 527 2.82 10.55 4.69
CA ASP A 527 2.83 9.36 3.84
C ASP A 527 1.53 9.27 3.02
N ALA A 528 0.40 9.51 3.67
CA ALA A 528 -0.92 9.43 3.04
C ALA A 528 -1.14 10.57 2.03
N VAL A 529 -0.74 11.81 2.33
CA VAL A 529 -0.80 12.93 1.37
C VAL A 529 0.03 12.62 0.13
N THR A 530 1.25 12.10 0.30
CA THR A 530 2.10 11.69 -0.81
C THR A 530 1.41 10.65 -1.71
N ARG A 531 0.82 9.61 -1.12
CA ARG A 531 0.07 8.59 -1.86
C ARG A 531 -1.13 9.17 -2.59
N VAL A 532 -1.84 10.10 -1.98
CA VAL A 532 -3.00 10.77 -2.61
C VAL A 532 -2.57 11.58 -3.82
N GLU A 533 -1.44 12.30 -3.77
CA GLU A 533 -0.92 13.03 -4.92
C GLU A 533 -0.52 12.09 -6.09
N GLU A 534 0.03 10.90 -5.79
CA GLU A 534 0.31 9.88 -6.81
C GLU A 534 -0.96 9.42 -7.53
N VAL A 535 -2.05 9.18 -6.79
CA VAL A 535 -3.31 8.72 -7.41
C VAL A 535 -4.06 9.84 -8.12
N LYS A 536 -3.93 11.10 -7.68
CA LYS A 536 -4.40 12.26 -8.44
C LYS A 536 -3.70 12.37 -9.80
N ALA A 537 -2.40 12.09 -9.85
CA ALA A 537 -1.59 12.18 -11.07
C ALA A 537 -2.05 11.19 -12.15
N ILE A 538 -2.72 10.09 -11.78
CA ILE A 538 -3.29 9.11 -12.71
C ILE A 538 -4.79 9.28 -12.97
N ASP A 539 -5.35 10.45 -12.67
CA ASP A 539 -6.74 10.83 -12.94
C ASP A 539 -7.79 10.07 -12.10
N VAL A 540 -7.45 9.71 -10.85
CA VAL A 540 -8.40 9.21 -9.85
C VAL A 540 -9.15 10.38 -9.22
N ASP A 541 -10.46 10.26 -9.05
CA ASP A 541 -11.35 11.30 -8.54
C ASP A 541 -11.72 11.10 -7.07
N GLU A 542 -11.69 9.85 -6.59
CA GLU A 542 -12.09 9.50 -5.23
C GLU A 542 -11.24 8.36 -4.68
N VAL A 543 -10.78 8.49 -3.43
CA VAL A 543 -10.17 7.40 -2.65
C VAL A 543 -11.22 6.80 -1.72
N ALA A 544 -11.58 5.53 -1.95
CA ALA A 544 -12.42 4.75 -1.06
C ALA A 544 -11.55 4.04 -0.01
N CYS A 545 -11.51 4.58 1.19
CA CYS A 545 -10.64 4.12 2.27
C CYS A 545 -11.21 2.84 2.92
N LEU A 546 -10.66 1.68 2.60
CA LEU A 546 -11.01 0.41 3.25
C LEU A 546 -10.38 0.37 4.64
N ILE A 547 -11.21 0.59 5.65
CA ILE A 547 -10.81 0.68 7.06
C ILE A 547 -11.15 -0.58 7.88
N ASP A 548 -12.01 -1.45 7.35
CA ASP A 548 -12.55 -2.63 8.03
C ASP A 548 -11.94 -3.91 7.43
N TYR A 549 -10.78 -4.32 7.93
CA TYR A 549 -10.05 -5.53 7.50
C TYR A 549 -9.37 -6.26 8.66
N GLY A 550 -9.91 -6.12 9.89
CA GLY A 550 -9.47 -6.86 11.07
C GLY A 550 -8.68 -6.05 12.09
N ILE A 551 -8.46 -4.75 11.89
CA ILE A 551 -7.94 -3.84 12.92
C ILE A 551 -9.04 -3.60 13.95
N PRO A 552 -8.74 -3.61 15.28
CA PRO A 552 -9.74 -3.34 16.31
C PRO A 552 -10.49 -2.02 16.10
N ALA A 553 -11.82 -2.04 16.20
CA ALA A 553 -12.69 -0.90 15.89
C ALA A 553 -12.28 0.40 16.58
N ALA A 554 -11.86 0.34 17.86
CA ALA A 554 -11.40 1.52 18.59
C ALA A 554 -10.16 2.18 17.96
N LYS A 555 -9.22 1.38 17.43
CA LYS A 555 -8.04 1.88 16.72
C LYS A 555 -8.41 2.48 15.36
N VAL A 556 -9.31 1.82 14.64
CA VAL A 556 -9.80 2.34 13.36
C VAL A 556 -10.49 3.68 13.55
N LEU A 557 -11.41 3.79 14.51
CA LEU A 557 -12.13 5.03 14.79
C LEU A 557 -11.19 6.16 15.22
N ALA A 558 -10.16 5.87 16.00
CA ALA A 558 -9.11 6.85 16.34
C ALA A 558 -8.32 7.31 15.10
N GLY A 559 -8.08 6.41 14.15
CA GLY A 559 -7.39 6.68 12.88
C GLY A 559 -8.20 7.53 11.88
N LEU A 560 -9.49 7.74 12.10
CA LEU A 560 -10.31 8.57 11.21
C LEU A 560 -9.98 10.05 11.31
N THR A 561 -9.56 10.55 12.48
CA THR A 561 -9.17 11.95 12.65
C THR A 561 -7.97 12.35 11.80
N PRO A 562 -6.82 11.63 11.82
CA PRO A 562 -5.74 11.91 10.89
C PRO A 562 -6.14 11.70 9.41
N LEU A 563 -7.07 10.78 9.11
CA LEU A 563 -7.56 10.61 7.75
C LEU A 563 -8.37 11.82 7.25
N ALA A 564 -9.19 12.43 8.12
CA ALA A 564 -9.88 13.67 7.79
C ALA A 564 -8.90 14.84 7.56
N GLU A 565 -7.77 14.87 8.29
CA GLU A 565 -6.71 15.85 8.05
C GLU A 565 -6.02 15.63 6.69
N VAL A 566 -5.79 14.38 6.27
CA VAL A 566 -5.29 14.07 4.92
C VAL A 566 -6.26 14.60 3.84
N LEU A 567 -7.58 14.38 4.01
CA LEU A 567 -8.60 14.91 3.10
C LEU A 567 -8.49 16.44 2.97
N ARG A 568 -8.36 17.14 4.10
CA ARG A 568 -8.22 18.61 4.14
C ARG A 568 -6.95 19.08 3.43
N LEU A 569 -5.81 18.47 3.73
CA LEU A 569 -4.49 18.81 3.15
C LEU A 569 -4.45 18.52 1.65
N ALA A 570 -4.97 17.38 1.22
CA ALA A 570 -5.02 17.00 -0.19
C ALA A 570 -5.88 17.93 -1.06
N ASN A 571 -6.78 18.71 -0.45
CA ASN A 571 -7.63 19.69 -1.13
C ASN A 571 -7.23 21.16 -0.87
N GLY A 572 -5.96 21.41 -0.51
CA GLY A 572 -5.39 22.75 -0.40
C GLY A 572 -5.66 23.46 0.92
N GLY A 573 -6.05 22.73 1.97
CA GLY A 573 -6.21 23.28 3.32
C GLY A 573 -7.36 24.27 3.52
N ALA A 574 -8.23 24.48 2.53
CA ALA A 574 -9.43 25.28 2.70
C ALA A 574 -10.35 24.64 3.73
N GLU A 575 -10.79 25.39 4.73
CA GLU A 575 -11.89 24.99 5.60
C GLU A 575 -13.08 24.65 4.70
N ALA A 576 -13.73 23.54 4.97
CA ALA A 576 -15.03 23.25 4.36
C ALA A 576 -15.99 24.34 4.82
N ASP A 577 -16.18 25.34 3.98
CA ASP A 577 -17.14 26.40 4.23
C ASP A 577 -18.52 25.76 4.22
N GLY A 578 -19.11 25.65 5.41
CA GLY A 578 -20.39 25.00 5.66
C GLY A 578 -21.59 25.81 5.13
N SER A 579 -21.49 26.33 3.91
CA SER A 579 -22.59 27.00 3.22
C SER A 579 -23.13 26.16 2.07
N LEU A 580 -23.94 25.16 2.43
CA LEU A 580 -24.96 24.66 1.52
C LEU A 580 -26.28 25.34 1.88
N ALA A 581 -26.58 26.36 1.11
CA ALA A 581 -27.92 26.94 1.05
C ALA A 581 -28.88 26.05 0.29
#